data_d436cb5fdbb0083915a487f86948e970
#
_entry.id   d436cb5fdbb0083915a487f86948e970
#
_cell.length_a   1.000
_cell.length_b   1.000
_cell.length_c   1.000
_cell.angle_alpha   90.00
_cell.angle_beta   90.00
_cell.angle_gamma   90.00
#
_symmetry.space_group_name_H-M   'P 1'
#
loop_
_entity.id
_entity.type
_entity.pdbx_description
1 polymer ?
#
loop_
_entity_poly.entity_id
_entity_poly.type
_entity_poly.pdbx_seq_one_letter_code
_entity_poly.pdbx_strand_id
1 'polypeptide(L)'
;MKTLPDKRTLIIFTGGPGTGKSGTADRFLQYLNNDEIIKISYDKIKEKNWDTFGFENDRQKDRINQWSLEEFYLTIQKQMWKNRMILIEYPFYQRHKPKLEELINESGYSVVTIYLFSDMETVYERGVKRDKIDDRHPGHLLSKYHIETYTSELKNEILLSRPTLEEFVSAIAHKEYNIKLGLVIPIDVTDFNKISYDEIYKEIVKYQKERIASK
;
A
#
# COMPACT_ATOMS: atom_id res chain seq x y z
N MET A 1 13.65 11.21 17.23
CA MET A 1 13.81 9.94 16.50
C MET A 1 13.33 8.80 17.37
N LYS A 2 12.31 8.07 16.92
CA LYS A 2 11.81 6.87 17.63
C LYS A 2 12.38 5.62 16.95
N THR A 3 13.01 4.75 17.74
CA THR A 3 13.64 3.52 17.23
C THR A 3 12.81 2.30 17.58
N LEU A 4 12.70 1.38 16.65
CA LEU A 4 12.12 0.06 16.88
C LEU A 4 13.22 -0.92 17.31
N PRO A 5 12.93 -1.83 18.25
CA PRO A 5 13.93 -2.75 18.82
C PRO A 5 14.58 -3.68 17.79
N ASP A 6 13.81 -4.15 16.80
CA ASP A 6 14.30 -5.04 15.74
C ASP A 6 14.42 -4.33 14.40
N LYS A 7 15.64 -4.17 13.90
CA LYS A 7 15.88 -3.55 12.59
C LYS A 7 15.39 -4.43 11.42
N ARG A 8 15.31 -5.76 11.60
CA ARG A 8 14.77 -6.68 10.61
C ARG A 8 13.26 -6.76 10.73
N THR A 9 12.61 -5.64 10.46
CA THR A 9 11.16 -5.50 10.54
C THR A 9 10.57 -5.07 9.21
N LEU A 10 9.53 -5.78 8.79
CA LEU A 10 8.66 -5.42 7.69
C LEU A 10 7.34 -4.88 8.26
N ILE A 11 7.07 -3.61 8.01
CA ILE A 11 5.80 -2.96 8.36
C ILE A 11 4.95 -2.92 7.09
N ILE A 12 3.75 -3.50 7.15
CA ILE A 12 2.83 -3.59 6.02
C ILE A 12 1.60 -2.72 6.31
N PHE A 13 1.39 -1.67 5.52
CA PHE A 13 0.12 -0.95 5.51
C PHE A 13 -0.78 -1.54 4.44
N THR A 14 -1.89 -2.14 4.86
CA THR A 14 -2.88 -2.75 3.97
C THR A 14 -4.29 -2.28 4.27
N GLY A 15 -5.23 -2.56 3.38
CA GLY A 15 -6.63 -2.13 3.45
C GLY A 15 -7.18 -1.87 2.05
N GLY A 16 -8.49 -1.76 1.93
CA GLY A 16 -9.17 -1.52 0.64
C GLY A 16 -8.71 -0.24 -0.08
N PRO A 17 -9.05 -0.09 -1.36
CA PRO A 17 -8.89 1.18 -2.07
C PRO A 17 -9.59 2.31 -1.33
N GLY A 18 -8.99 3.50 -1.23
CA GLY A 18 -9.61 4.67 -0.56
C GLY A 18 -9.43 4.73 0.96
N THR A 19 -8.84 3.72 1.63
CA THR A 19 -8.57 3.74 3.08
C THR A 19 -7.43 4.66 3.51
N GLY A 20 -6.77 5.36 2.58
CA GLY A 20 -5.73 6.34 2.93
C GLY A 20 -4.39 5.73 3.34
N LYS A 21 -4.05 4.51 2.86
CA LYS A 21 -2.80 3.80 3.19
C LYS A 21 -1.56 4.66 3.07
N SER A 22 -1.32 5.27 1.91
CA SER A 22 -0.11 6.05 1.64
C SER A 22 0.01 7.24 2.60
N GLY A 23 -1.08 8.01 2.78
CA GLY A 23 -1.07 9.14 3.71
C GLY A 23 -0.89 8.74 5.18
N THR A 24 -1.49 7.61 5.60
CA THR A 24 -1.34 7.09 6.97
C THR A 24 0.08 6.56 7.18
N ALA A 25 0.64 5.86 6.20
CA ALA A 25 2.03 5.39 6.22
C ALA A 25 3.03 6.56 6.31
N ASP A 26 2.82 7.63 5.53
CA ASP A 26 3.69 8.81 5.55
C ASP A 26 3.63 9.55 6.90
N ARG A 27 2.43 9.72 7.48
CA ARG A 27 2.27 10.30 8.82
C ARG A 27 2.90 9.43 9.91
N PHE A 28 2.83 8.11 9.77
CA PHE A 28 3.51 7.20 10.69
C PHE A 28 5.03 7.33 10.60
N LEU A 29 5.60 7.42 9.40
CA LEU A 29 7.04 7.67 9.20
C LEU A 29 7.45 9.02 9.79
N GLN A 30 6.68 10.08 9.56
CA GLN A 30 6.90 11.39 10.17
C GLN A 30 6.87 11.33 11.70
N TYR A 31 5.91 10.58 12.27
CA TYR A 31 5.82 10.37 13.72
C TYR A 31 7.05 9.63 14.27
N LEU A 32 7.56 8.62 13.57
CA LEU A 32 8.78 7.91 13.96
C LEU A 32 10.02 8.82 13.83
N ASN A 33 10.00 9.76 12.90
CA ASN A 33 11.13 10.64 12.56
C ASN A 33 12.45 9.85 12.41
N ASN A 34 12.40 8.78 11.60
CA ASN A 34 13.50 7.82 11.42
C ASN A 34 13.76 7.56 9.94
N ASP A 35 14.82 8.17 9.42
CA ASP A 35 15.23 8.10 8.00
C ASP A 35 15.84 6.75 7.61
N GLU A 36 16.09 5.85 8.58
CA GLU A 36 16.61 4.50 8.30
C GLU A 36 15.52 3.55 7.73
N ILE A 37 14.24 3.92 7.83
CA ILE A 37 13.12 3.12 7.35
C ILE A 37 12.94 3.33 5.85
N ILE A 38 13.06 2.26 5.08
CA ILE A 38 12.88 2.30 3.63
C ILE A 38 11.41 2.10 3.28
N LYS A 39 10.77 3.14 2.76
CA LYS A 39 9.41 3.00 2.20
C LYS A 39 9.48 2.50 0.77
N ILE A 40 8.72 1.44 0.47
CA ILE A 40 8.57 0.87 -0.87
C ILE A 40 7.08 0.88 -1.22
N SER A 41 6.71 1.62 -2.25
CA SER A 41 5.34 1.71 -2.76
C SER A 41 5.22 0.96 -4.08
N TYR A 42 4.30 -0.01 -4.13
CA TYR A 42 4.01 -0.71 -5.39
C TYR A 42 3.37 0.23 -6.41
N ASP A 43 2.51 1.16 -5.98
CA ASP A 43 1.89 2.12 -6.89
C ASP A 43 2.95 3.00 -7.56
N LYS A 44 3.98 3.46 -6.83
CA LYS A 44 5.10 4.23 -7.42
C LYS A 44 5.90 3.45 -8.47
N ILE A 45 6.10 2.15 -8.25
CA ILE A 45 6.76 1.29 -9.23
C ILE A 45 5.90 1.14 -10.49
N LYS A 46 4.59 0.92 -10.35
CA LYS A 46 3.67 0.87 -11.49
C LYS A 46 3.65 2.18 -12.28
N GLU A 47 3.49 3.31 -11.58
CA GLU A 47 3.46 4.64 -12.17
C GLU A 47 4.71 4.88 -13.02
N LYS A 48 5.89 4.64 -12.46
CA LYS A 48 7.17 4.74 -13.19
C LYS A 48 7.20 3.84 -14.43
N ASN A 49 6.73 2.60 -14.31
CA ASN A 49 6.74 1.66 -15.43
C ASN A 49 5.70 2.04 -16.49
N TRP A 50 4.54 2.58 -16.11
CA TRP A 50 3.56 3.12 -17.05
C TRP A 50 4.11 4.32 -17.81
N ASP A 51 4.82 5.24 -17.15
CA ASP A 51 5.49 6.38 -17.82
C ASP A 51 6.56 5.91 -18.80
N THR A 52 7.29 4.84 -18.44
CA THR A 52 8.39 4.33 -19.26
C THR A 52 7.91 3.59 -20.51
N PHE A 53 6.88 2.75 -20.38
CA PHE A 53 6.47 1.83 -21.44
C PHE A 53 5.17 2.24 -22.12
N GLY A 54 4.29 2.99 -21.45
CA GLY A 54 2.93 3.21 -21.91
C GLY A 54 2.12 1.92 -22.05
N PHE A 55 0.86 2.02 -22.39
CA PHE A 55 0.01 0.87 -22.73
C PHE A 55 -1.16 1.29 -23.62
N GLU A 56 -1.56 0.41 -24.54
CA GLU A 56 -2.63 0.63 -25.50
C GLU A 56 -3.98 0.03 -25.06
N ASN A 57 -3.97 -0.87 -24.08
CA ASN A 57 -5.16 -1.57 -23.59
C ASN A 57 -4.89 -2.23 -22.23
N ASP A 58 -5.95 -2.70 -21.56
CA ASP A 58 -5.88 -3.33 -20.26
C ASP A 58 -4.97 -4.56 -20.21
N ARG A 59 -4.88 -5.35 -21.30
CA ARG A 59 -4.00 -6.52 -21.36
C ARG A 59 -2.52 -6.13 -21.29
N GLN A 60 -2.13 -5.04 -21.96
CA GLN A 60 -0.76 -4.52 -21.88
C GLN A 60 -0.51 -3.91 -20.50
N LYS A 61 -1.47 -3.13 -19.97
CA LYS A 61 -1.41 -2.60 -18.62
C LYS A 61 -1.21 -3.68 -17.57
N ASP A 62 -1.94 -4.80 -17.68
CA ASP A 62 -1.82 -5.92 -16.74
C ASP A 62 -0.45 -6.60 -16.81
N ARG A 63 0.15 -6.72 -17.98
CA ARG A 63 1.54 -7.21 -18.11
C ARG A 63 2.54 -6.30 -17.39
N ILE A 64 2.42 -5.00 -17.58
CA ILE A 64 3.28 -4.02 -16.90
C ILE A 64 3.06 -4.09 -15.38
N ASN A 65 1.80 -4.24 -14.94
CA ASN A 65 1.47 -4.42 -13.52
C ASN A 65 2.12 -5.68 -12.93
N GLN A 66 2.15 -6.80 -13.68
CA GLN A 66 2.82 -8.02 -13.24
C GLN A 66 4.34 -7.82 -13.12
N TRP A 67 5.00 -7.23 -14.10
CA TRP A 67 6.43 -6.89 -14.01
C TRP A 67 6.72 -5.95 -12.85
N SER A 68 5.86 -4.96 -12.64
CA SER A 68 5.97 -4.05 -11.51
C SER A 68 5.83 -4.77 -10.16
N LEU A 69 5.01 -5.81 -10.10
CA LEU A 69 4.86 -6.63 -8.89
C LEU A 69 6.11 -7.47 -8.62
N GLU A 70 6.71 -8.03 -9.64
CA GLU A 70 7.99 -8.75 -9.52
C GLU A 70 9.11 -7.80 -9.09
N GLU A 71 9.23 -6.62 -9.70
CA GLU A 71 10.17 -5.58 -9.31
C GLU A 71 9.98 -5.14 -7.85
N PHE A 72 8.72 -5.02 -7.41
CA PHE A 72 8.38 -4.70 -6.03
C PHE A 72 8.89 -5.76 -5.05
N TYR A 73 8.64 -7.04 -5.31
CA TYR A 73 9.13 -8.13 -4.45
C TYR A 73 10.66 -8.24 -4.46
N LEU A 74 11.30 -8.09 -5.61
CA LEU A 74 12.76 -8.05 -5.71
C LEU A 74 13.35 -6.86 -4.93
N THR A 75 12.68 -5.72 -4.94
CA THR A 75 13.10 -4.53 -4.18
C THR A 75 13.02 -4.79 -2.68
N ILE A 76 11.93 -5.40 -2.20
CA ILE A 76 11.79 -5.81 -0.80
C ILE A 76 12.94 -6.77 -0.42
N GLN A 77 13.15 -7.83 -1.20
CA GLN A 77 14.19 -8.83 -0.95
C GLN A 77 15.60 -8.20 -0.85
N LYS A 78 15.93 -7.31 -1.79
CA LYS A 78 17.21 -6.56 -1.76
C LYS A 78 17.40 -5.74 -0.48
N GLN A 79 16.33 -5.15 0.05
CA GLN A 79 16.42 -4.39 1.31
C GLN A 79 16.48 -5.33 2.52
N MET A 80 15.81 -6.47 2.48
CA MET A 80 15.91 -7.51 3.49
C MET A 80 17.35 -8.06 3.61
N TRP A 81 18.03 -8.33 2.50
CA TRP A 81 19.45 -8.75 2.50
C TRP A 81 20.40 -7.70 3.11
N LYS A 82 20.01 -6.42 3.05
CA LYS A 82 20.74 -5.32 3.70
C LYS A 82 20.34 -5.12 5.17
N ASN A 83 19.51 -5.98 5.73
CA ASN A 83 18.93 -5.87 7.08
C ASN A 83 18.29 -4.50 7.37
N ARG A 84 17.63 -3.90 6.38
CA ARG A 84 16.94 -2.62 6.52
C ARG A 84 15.55 -2.80 7.10
N MET A 85 15.12 -1.86 7.92
CA MET A 85 13.71 -1.75 8.28
C MET A 85 12.92 -1.27 7.06
N ILE A 86 11.85 -1.97 6.74
CA ILE A 86 11.09 -1.75 5.50
C ILE A 86 9.63 -1.45 5.85
N LEU A 87 9.08 -0.44 5.21
CA LEU A 87 7.66 -0.18 5.21
C LEU A 87 7.13 -0.33 3.78
N ILE A 88 6.12 -1.17 3.62
CA ILE A 88 5.42 -1.36 2.34
C ILE A 88 3.96 -0.97 2.48
N GLU A 89 3.38 -0.45 1.39
CA GLU A 89 1.95 -0.10 1.36
C GLU A 89 1.32 -0.49 0.02
N TYR A 90 0.19 -1.19 0.10
CA TYR A 90 -0.63 -1.59 -1.04
C TYR A 90 -1.94 -2.22 -0.55
N PRO A 91 -3.02 -2.25 -1.34
CA PRO A 91 -4.20 -3.04 -1.01
C PRO A 91 -3.92 -4.53 -1.18
N PHE A 92 -3.07 -5.08 -0.30
CA PHE A 92 -2.73 -6.50 -0.32
C PHE A 92 -3.96 -7.34 0.02
N TYR A 93 -4.16 -8.42 -0.70
CA TYR A 93 -5.19 -9.43 -0.44
C TYR A 93 -4.61 -10.83 -0.61
N GLN A 94 -5.38 -11.87 -0.31
CA GLN A 94 -4.87 -13.23 -0.08
C GLN A 94 -3.89 -13.76 -1.15
N ARG A 95 -4.05 -13.41 -2.42
CA ARG A 95 -3.12 -13.86 -3.48
C ARG A 95 -1.66 -13.39 -3.31
N HIS A 96 -1.42 -12.30 -2.59
CA HIS A 96 -0.09 -11.75 -2.35
C HIS A 96 0.61 -12.41 -1.16
N LYS A 97 -0.16 -13.06 -0.28
CA LYS A 97 0.32 -13.62 0.97
C LYS A 97 1.42 -14.66 0.79
N PRO A 98 1.31 -15.66 -0.10
CA PRO A 98 2.33 -16.71 -0.24
C PRO A 98 3.72 -16.15 -0.56
N LYS A 99 3.80 -15.16 -1.47
CA LYS A 99 5.09 -14.56 -1.84
C LYS A 99 5.68 -13.71 -0.72
N LEU A 100 4.86 -13.00 0.04
CA LEU A 100 5.33 -12.27 1.22
C LEU A 100 5.80 -13.24 2.32
N GLU A 101 5.09 -14.33 2.57
CA GLU A 101 5.51 -15.36 3.53
C GLU A 101 6.84 -16.01 3.14
N GLU A 102 7.05 -16.32 1.87
CA GLU A 102 8.33 -16.82 1.36
C GLU A 102 9.47 -15.86 1.71
N LEU A 103 9.37 -14.58 1.32
CA LEU A 103 10.39 -13.56 1.58
C LEU A 103 10.67 -13.38 3.09
N ILE A 104 9.61 -13.39 3.90
CA ILE A 104 9.70 -13.24 5.36
C ILE A 104 10.42 -14.42 5.99
N ASN A 105 10.07 -15.65 5.59
CA ASN A 105 10.64 -16.87 6.13
C ASN A 105 12.12 -17.03 5.75
N GLU A 106 12.47 -16.74 4.49
CA GLU A 106 13.87 -16.80 4.01
C GLU A 106 14.77 -15.77 4.71
N SER A 107 14.23 -14.60 5.04
CA SER A 107 15.01 -13.51 5.63
C SER A 107 14.96 -13.45 7.16
N GLY A 108 14.04 -14.16 7.80
CA GLY A 108 13.81 -14.14 9.25
C GLY A 108 13.33 -12.80 9.79
N TYR A 109 12.60 -12.03 8.97
CA TYR A 109 12.06 -10.74 9.38
C TYR A 109 10.90 -10.88 10.36
N SER A 110 10.80 -9.92 11.30
CA SER A 110 9.57 -9.71 12.04
C SER A 110 8.59 -8.91 11.20
N VAL A 111 7.29 -9.20 11.35
CA VAL A 111 6.26 -8.58 10.53
C VAL A 111 5.20 -7.94 11.38
N VAL A 112 4.81 -6.75 10.99
CA VAL A 112 3.67 -6.02 11.55
C VAL A 112 2.76 -5.59 10.41
N THR A 113 1.50 -6.01 10.45
CA THR A 113 0.47 -5.62 9.49
C THR A 113 -0.45 -4.59 10.12
N ILE A 114 -0.41 -3.36 9.63
CA ILE A 114 -1.35 -2.30 9.97
C ILE A 114 -2.49 -2.36 8.97
N TYR A 115 -3.63 -2.87 9.41
CA TYR A 115 -4.82 -3.07 8.59
C TYR A 115 -5.79 -1.90 8.73
N LEU A 116 -5.91 -1.09 7.68
CA LEU A 116 -6.79 0.06 7.63
C LEU A 116 -8.17 -0.34 7.09
N PHE A 117 -9.21 0.00 7.81
CA PHE A 117 -10.58 -0.22 7.40
C PHE A 117 -11.47 1.01 7.69
N SER A 118 -12.55 1.12 6.95
CA SER A 118 -13.58 2.15 7.12
C SER A 118 -14.88 1.63 6.50
N ASP A 119 -15.98 2.32 6.72
CA ASP A 119 -17.21 2.05 5.98
C ASP A 119 -17.04 2.33 4.48
N MET A 120 -17.86 1.66 3.66
CA MET A 120 -17.72 1.70 2.20
C MET A 120 -18.09 3.05 1.60
N GLU A 121 -19.02 3.77 2.20
CA GLU A 121 -19.44 5.08 1.75
C GLU A 121 -18.31 6.10 1.90
N THR A 122 -17.70 6.18 3.09
CA THR A 122 -16.52 7.01 3.36
C THR A 122 -15.37 6.70 2.40
N VAL A 123 -15.11 5.42 2.15
CA VAL A 123 -14.03 4.98 1.25
C VAL A 123 -14.30 5.40 -0.20
N TYR A 124 -15.55 5.24 -0.66
CA TYR A 124 -15.99 5.64 -1.99
C TYR A 124 -15.89 7.15 -2.19
N GLU A 125 -16.43 7.96 -1.26
CA GLU A 125 -16.38 9.42 -1.31
C GLU A 125 -14.95 9.94 -1.36
N ARG A 126 -14.05 9.38 -0.54
CA ARG A 126 -12.62 9.70 -0.57
C ARG A 126 -11.99 9.37 -1.92
N GLY A 127 -12.37 8.23 -2.50
CA GLY A 127 -11.95 7.85 -3.85
C GLY A 127 -12.43 8.88 -4.87
N VAL A 128 -13.72 9.28 -4.84
CA VAL A 128 -14.30 10.32 -5.71
C VAL A 128 -13.53 11.63 -5.59
N LYS A 129 -13.30 12.09 -4.35
CA LYS A 129 -12.60 13.35 -4.08
C LYS A 129 -11.16 13.30 -4.60
N ARG A 130 -10.44 12.22 -4.33
CA ARG A 130 -9.04 12.03 -4.76
C ARG A 130 -8.89 12.06 -6.28
N ASP A 131 -9.79 11.38 -7.00
CA ASP A 131 -9.67 11.25 -8.45
C ASP A 131 -10.00 12.58 -9.18
N LYS A 132 -10.71 13.50 -8.52
CA LYS A 132 -10.95 14.88 -9.00
C LYS A 132 -9.73 15.78 -8.82
N ILE A 133 -8.85 15.49 -7.87
CA ILE A 133 -7.64 16.25 -7.60
C ILE A 133 -6.56 15.78 -8.57
N ASP A 134 -5.73 16.70 -9.09
CA ASP A 134 -4.75 16.41 -10.14
C ASP A 134 -3.58 15.48 -9.76
N ASP A 135 -3.49 15.09 -8.51
CA ASP A 135 -2.37 14.33 -7.95
C ASP A 135 -2.35 12.83 -8.31
N ARG A 136 -3.43 12.28 -8.88
CA ARG A 136 -3.47 10.86 -9.19
C ARG A 136 -2.91 10.59 -10.58
N HIS A 137 -1.91 9.70 -10.63
CA HIS A 137 -1.33 9.27 -11.90
C HIS A 137 -2.41 8.72 -12.85
N PRO A 138 -2.47 9.21 -14.11
CA PRO A 138 -3.53 8.87 -15.06
C PRO A 138 -3.62 7.38 -15.38
N GLY A 139 -2.50 6.66 -15.32
CA GLY A 139 -2.46 5.21 -15.51
C GLY A 139 -3.34 4.41 -14.54
N HIS A 140 -3.78 4.98 -13.41
CA HIS A 140 -4.76 4.32 -12.54
C HIS A 140 -6.19 4.37 -13.08
N LEU A 141 -6.49 5.31 -13.96
CA LEU A 141 -7.83 5.59 -14.45
C LEU A 141 -8.04 5.12 -15.88
N LEU A 142 -6.97 5.14 -16.68
CA LEU A 142 -7.01 4.92 -18.13
C LEU A 142 -6.81 3.47 -18.51
N SER A 143 -7.46 3.04 -19.60
CA SER A 143 -7.20 1.77 -20.31
C SER A 143 -6.13 1.89 -21.40
N LYS A 144 -5.79 3.14 -21.79
CA LYS A 144 -4.73 3.49 -22.70
C LYS A 144 -3.98 4.71 -22.17
N TYR A 145 -2.65 4.63 -22.11
CA TYR A 145 -1.83 5.71 -21.57
C TYR A 145 -0.43 5.72 -22.18
N HIS A 146 -0.01 6.90 -22.62
CA HIS A 146 1.36 7.24 -22.95
C HIS A 146 1.62 8.66 -22.44
N ILE A 147 2.74 8.86 -21.77
CA ILE A 147 3.07 10.15 -21.14
C ILE A 147 3.09 11.30 -22.13
N GLU A 148 3.51 11.04 -23.37
CA GLU A 148 3.64 12.04 -24.44
C GLU A 148 2.29 12.49 -25.02
N THR A 149 1.25 11.67 -24.91
CA THR A 149 -0.08 11.92 -25.50
C THR A 149 -1.17 12.16 -24.48
N TYR A 150 -0.83 12.15 -23.20
CA TYR A 150 -1.79 12.41 -22.13
C TYR A 150 -2.18 13.88 -22.10
N THR A 151 -3.49 14.14 -22.07
CA THR A 151 -4.07 15.47 -21.85
C THR A 151 -5.07 15.46 -20.70
N SER A 152 -5.28 16.62 -20.06
CA SER A 152 -6.23 16.76 -18.96
C SER A 152 -7.69 16.53 -19.37
N GLU A 153 -8.03 16.74 -20.67
CA GLU A 153 -9.36 16.47 -21.22
C GLU A 153 -9.73 14.99 -21.11
N LEU A 154 -8.79 14.08 -21.43
CA LEU A 154 -8.97 12.63 -21.28
C LEU A 154 -9.31 12.22 -19.84
N LYS A 155 -8.73 12.91 -18.85
CA LYS A 155 -9.04 12.67 -17.45
C LYS A 155 -10.49 13.02 -17.10
N ASN A 156 -10.99 14.13 -17.64
CA ASN A 156 -12.36 14.58 -17.38
C ASN A 156 -13.41 13.63 -17.95
N GLU A 157 -13.19 13.07 -19.13
CA GLU A 157 -14.09 12.08 -19.74
C GLU A 157 -14.23 10.82 -18.85
N ILE A 158 -13.14 10.37 -18.26
CA ILE A 158 -13.14 9.18 -17.40
C ILE A 158 -13.82 9.43 -16.06
N LEU A 159 -13.69 10.63 -15.52
CA LEU A 159 -14.39 11.01 -14.29
C LEU A 159 -15.92 10.98 -14.45
N LEU A 160 -16.41 11.15 -15.68
CA LEU A 160 -17.84 11.03 -15.99
C LEU A 160 -18.34 9.59 -16.06
N SER A 161 -17.47 8.62 -16.35
CA SER A 161 -17.78 7.17 -16.44
C SER A 161 -17.45 6.39 -15.17
N ARG A 162 -17.34 7.07 -14.05
CA ARG A 162 -16.96 6.46 -12.78
C ARG A 162 -18.02 5.49 -12.27
N PRO A 163 -17.63 4.33 -11.70
CA PRO A 163 -18.59 3.40 -11.11
C PRO A 163 -19.40 4.03 -9.97
N THR A 164 -20.64 3.67 -9.86
CA THR A 164 -21.51 4.02 -8.73
C THR A 164 -20.99 3.40 -7.42
N LEU A 165 -21.53 3.83 -6.28
CA LEU A 165 -21.19 3.21 -4.99
C LEU A 165 -21.50 1.71 -4.99
N GLU A 166 -22.64 1.28 -5.55
CA GLU A 166 -23.04 -0.14 -5.62
C GLU A 166 -22.05 -0.96 -6.45
N GLU A 167 -21.67 -0.47 -7.63
CA GLU A 167 -20.68 -1.10 -8.50
C GLU A 167 -19.32 -1.18 -7.83
N PHE A 168 -18.90 -0.12 -7.15
CA PHE A 168 -17.64 -0.09 -6.39
C PHE A 168 -17.65 -1.12 -5.26
N VAL A 169 -18.71 -1.15 -4.44
CA VAL A 169 -18.86 -2.14 -3.35
C VAL A 169 -18.84 -3.57 -3.91
N SER A 170 -19.59 -3.83 -4.98
CA SER A 170 -19.60 -5.14 -5.64
C SER A 170 -18.22 -5.57 -6.12
N ALA A 171 -17.44 -4.66 -6.69
CA ALA A 171 -16.11 -4.94 -7.22
C ALA A 171 -15.07 -5.28 -6.15
N ILE A 172 -15.26 -4.85 -4.89
CA ILE A 172 -14.30 -5.06 -3.81
C ILE A 172 -14.77 -5.99 -2.69
N ALA A 173 -16.08 -6.28 -2.61
CA ALA A 173 -16.69 -7.05 -1.53
C ALA A 173 -16.08 -8.46 -1.33
N HIS A 174 -15.62 -9.09 -2.40
CA HIS A 174 -15.03 -10.43 -2.37
C HIS A 174 -13.51 -10.43 -2.08
N LYS A 175 -12.89 -9.27 -1.87
CA LYS A 175 -11.44 -9.16 -1.61
C LYS A 175 -11.17 -8.95 -0.13
N GLU A 176 -10.56 -9.91 0.51
CA GLU A 176 -10.05 -9.77 1.88
C GLU A 176 -8.70 -9.05 1.85
N TYR A 177 -8.71 -7.77 2.25
CA TYR A 177 -7.50 -6.94 2.31
C TYR A 177 -6.68 -7.11 3.60
N ASN A 178 -7.16 -7.91 4.55
CA ASN A 178 -6.41 -8.29 5.73
C ASN A 178 -5.64 -9.59 5.49
N ILE A 179 -4.37 -9.47 5.15
CA ILE A 179 -3.51 -10.64 4.84
C ILE A 179 -3.00 -11.38 6.07
N LYS A 180 -3.25 -10.87 7.28
CA LYS A 180 -2.94 -11.53 8.57
C LYS A 180 -1.51 -12.08 8.65
N LEU A 181 -0.51 -11.21 8.45
CA LEU A 181 0.92 -11.55 8.57
C LEU A 181 1.50 -10.91 9.83
N GLY A 182 2.14 -11.72 10.69
CA GLY A 182 2.77 -11.26 11.92
C GLY A 182 1.78 -10.66 12.92
N LEU A 183 2.20 -9.61 13.65
CA LEU A 183 1.29 -8.81 14.47
C LEU A 183 0.31 -8.05 13.57
N VAL A 184 -0.99 -8.18 13.82
CA VAL A 184 -2.01 -7.42 13.06
C VAL A 184 -2.61 -6.35 13.97
N ILE A 185 -2.50 -5.09 13.53
CA ILE A 185 -3.07 -3.92 14.20
C ILE A 185 -4.19 -3.35 13.31
N PRO A 186 -5.46 -3.62 13.63
CA PRO A 186 -6.58 -3.03 12.89
C PRO A 186 -6.79 -1.58 13.31
N ILE A 187 -6.91 -0.68 12.32
CA ILE A 187 -7.13 0.76 12.53
C ILE A 187 -8.36 1.20 11.75
N ASP A 188 -9.35 1.69 12.47
CA ASP A 188 -10.49 2.39 11.87
C ASP A 188 -10.03 3.77 11.40
N VAL A 189 -10.15 3.99 10.09
CA VAL A 189 -9.75 5.24 9.45
C VAL A 189 -10.94 6.05 8.95
N THR A 190 -12.12 5.80 9.49
CA THR A 190 -13.32 6.61 9.22
C THR A 190 -13.08 8.06 9.59
N ASP A 191 -12.35 8.33 10.66
CA ASP A 191 -11.84 9.65 11.02
C ASP A 191 -10.31 9.60 11.23
N PHE A 192 -9.54 10.14 10.30
CA PHE A 192 -8.08 10.16 10.39
C PHE A 192 -7.52 10.90 11.61
N ASN A 193 -8.30 11.82 12.23
CA ASN A 193 -7.86 12.55 13.41
C ASN A 193 -7.87 11.69 14.68
N LYS A 194 -8.55 10.56 14.65
CA LYS A 194 -8.59 9.60 15.76
C LYS A 194 -7.46 8.58 15.75
N ILE A 195 -6.61 8.58 14.73
CA ILE A 195 -5.49 7.65 14.64
C ILE A 195 -4.40 8.03 15.64
N SER A 196 -4.14 7.15 16.59
CA SER A 196 -3.05 7.29 17.56
C SER A 196 -1.79 6.58 17.05
N TYR A 197 -0.88 7.32 16.44
CA TYR A 197 0.42 6.77 16.01
C TYR A 197 1.29 6.33 17.19
N ASP A 198 1.09 6.90 18.38
CA ASP A 198 1.78 6.51 19.59
C ASP A 198 1.35 5.12 20.08
N GLU A 199 0.06 4.80 20.01
CA GLU A 199 -0.45 3.47 20.34
C GLU A 199 0.08 2.43 19.35
N ILE A 200 0.03 2.71 18.05
CA ILE A 200 0.60 1.83 17.03
C ILE A 200 2.08 1.55 17.33
N TYR A 201 2.86 2.58 17.62
CA TYR A 201 4.28 2.44 17.96
C TYR A 201 4.49 1.57 19.21
N LYS A 202 3.72 1.82 20.28
CA LYS A 202 3.81 1.06 21.54
C LYS A 202 3.50 -0.43 21.34
N GLU A 203 2.48 -0.75 20.55
CA GLU A 203 2.14 -2.14 20.22
C GLU A 203 3.27 -2.84 19.44
N ILE A 204 3.85 -2.16 18.45
CA ILE A 204 4.99 -2.70 17.68
C ILE A 204 6.18 -2.97 18.62
N VAL A 205 6.52 -2.00 19.47
CA VAL A 205 7.65 -2.14 20.43
C VAL A 205 7.41 -3.30 21.39
N LYS A 206 6.21 -3.44 21.94
CA LYS A 206 5.83 -4.54 22.83
C LYS A 206 6.02 -5.89 22.12
N TYR A 207 5.45 -6.05 20.95
CA TYR A 207 5.55 -7.28 20.15
C TYR A 207 7.01 -7.66 19.84
N GLN A 208 7.83 -6.70 19.46
CA GLN A 208 9.23 -6.95 19.14
C GLN A 208 10.04 -7.36 20.39
N LYS A 209 9.82 -6.72 21.55
CA LYS A 209 10.47 -7.09 22.80
C LYS A 209 10.13 -8.51 23.23
N GLU A 210 8.85 -8.90 23.14
CA GLU A 210 8.39 -10.26 23.45
C GLU A 210 9.05 -11.28 22.51
N ARG A 211 9.13 -10.98 21.22
CA ARG A 211 9.77 -11.84 20.23
C ARG A 211 11.29 -11.98 20.43
N ILE A 212 11.97 -10.93 20.84
CA ILE A 212 13.42 -10.97 21.16
C ILE A 212 13.66 -11.80 22.40
N ALA A 213 12.81 -11.67 23.42
CA ALA A 213 12.94 -12.42 24.68
C ALA A 213 12.64 -13.92 24.54
N SER A 214 11.92 -14.33 23.48
CA SER A 214 11.56 -15.74 23.21
C SER A 214 12.55 -16.49 22.30
N LYS A 215 13.63 -15.84 21.85
CA LYS A 215 14.74 -16.41 21.08
C LYS A 215 15.93 -16.73 21.97
#